data_574be942ee713fc239cfd8d642fcd192
#
_entry.id   574be942ee713fc239cfd8d642fcd192
#
_cell.length_a   1.000
_cell.length_b   1.000
_cell.length_c   1.000
_cell.angle_alpha   90.00
_cell.angle_beta   90.00
_cell.angle_gamma   90.00
#
_symmetry.space_group_name_H-M   'P 1'
#
loop_
_entity.id
_entity.type
_entity.pdbx_description
1 polymer ?
#
loop_
_entity_poly.entity_id
_entity_poly.type
_entity_poly.pdbx_seq_one_letter_code
_entity_poly.pdbx_strand_id
1 'polypeptide(L)'
;LSNGMIDSLSEKAMIYYGGDLVFMSSHNDERRIIDVDAKMELIRSLLPEDAVVTKRYDFSSESLTSFYYEGEEVLQRVIKGVNFSEEKFLFSKLNFLEGNYDIPKGSNKILISEPIASKLGASVGDEITLFLKTKVGYINTVQLEISGIFQDSSVFGMFTTYMDLSFLLKAYGRPEDYANRICMEFPKRKGISKKMIVSLQKKLEEHFKMYPLVEDKRTFYFSGCPEDTCALIPLKANLNDVKILKNAMTVVIAIIIAFLILIIVAGIGSTYRVIVMKRINEIGIYMAIGMKKNAIMQSILFETLFLLVSGCFAGFILSLILCGAASSIKFTFIPAFSIFLTKGYLHPVLNSLALFGILFTIIVVTLITVFYSVRKCVNIMPCKAISSNE
;
A
#
# COMPACT_ATOMS: atom_id res chain seq x y z
N LEU A 1 -10.66 4.30 -0.10
CA LEU A 1 -9.46 5.09 -0.40
C LEU A 1 -8.23 4.54 0.30
N SER A 2 -8.21 4.43 1.64
CA SER A 2 -7.01 3.98 2.40
C SER A 2 -6.48 2.61 1.96
N ASN A 3 -7.34 1.64 1.67
CA ASN A 3 -6.91 0.33 1.17
C ASN A 3 -6.25 0.43 -0.22
N GLY A 4 -6.80 1.24 -1.13
CA GLY A 4 -6.20 1.47 -2.45
C GLY A 4 -4.82 2.14 -2.36
N MET A 5 -4.65 3.09 -1.44
CA MET A 5 -3.36 3.73 -1.17
C MET A 5 -2.31 2.72 -0.68
N ILE A 6 -2.72 1.77 0.16
CA ILE A 6 -1.82 0.72 0.68
C ILE A 6 -1.47 -0.30 -0.39
N ASP A 7 -2.43 -0.66 -1.25
CA ASP A 7 -2.19 -1.55 -2.37
C ASP A 7 -1.18 -0.93 -3.34
N SER A 8 -1.31 0.37 -3.65
CA SER A 8 -0.33 1.10 -4.44
C SER A 8 1.07 1.10 -3.81
N LEU A 9 1.16 1.35 -2.50
CA LEU A 9 2.44 1.33 -1.79
C LEU A 9 3.05 -0.09 -1.76
N SER A 10 2.23 -1.13 -1.63
CA SER A 10 2.67 -2.52 -1.69
C SER A 10 3.20 -2.89 -3.09
N GLU A 11 2.58 -2.37 -4.14
CA GLU A 11 3.03 -2.57 -5.52
C GLU A 11 4.40 -1.92 -5.78
N LYS A 12 4.61 -0.69 -5.31
CA LYS A 12 5.91 -0.02 -5.38
C LYS A 12 6.98 -0.77 -4.60
N ALA A 13 6.65 -1.24 -3.40
CA ALA A 13 7.56 -2.06 -2.61
C ALA A 13 7.90 -3.38 -3.32
N MET A 14 6.95 -4.00 -4.02
CA MET A 14 7.20 -5.21 -4.80
C MET A 14 8.23 -4.97 -5.90
N ILE A 15 8.15 -3.85 -6.61
CA ILE A 15 9.15 -3.46 -7.62
C ILE A 15 10.51 -3.24 -6.96
N TYR A 16 10.53 -2.50 -5.85
CA TYR A 16 11.76 -2.19 -5.12
C TYR A 16 12.46 -3.43 -4.57
N TYR A 17 11.72 -4.37 -3.97
CA TYR A 17 12.30 -5.58 -3.39
C TYR A 17 12.48 -6.73 -4.39
N GLY A 18 11.86 -6.69 -5.56
CA GLY A 18 12.02 -7.68 -6.62
C GLY A 18 11.00 -8.81 -6.59
N GLY A 19 9.76 -8.54 -6.18
CA GLY A 19 8.68 -9.51 -6.23
C GLY A 19 8.08 -9.86 -4.86
N ASP A 20 7.43 -11.02 -4.79
CA ASP A 20 6.68 -11.48 -3.62
C ASP A 20 7.55 -12.13 -2.54
N LEU A 21 8.67 -12.76 -2.96
CA LEU A 21 9.65 -13.42 -2.09
C LEU A 21 11.07 -13.09 -2.54
N VAL A 22 11.96 -12.97 -1.58
CA VAL A 22 13.39 -12.78 -1.81
C VAL A 22 14.16 -13.85 -1.03
N PHE A 23 15.05 -14.56 -1.72
CA PHE A 23 16.03 -15.44 -1.10
C PHE A 23 17.35 -14.68 -1.01
N MET A 24 17.95 -14.70 0.16
CA MET A 24 19.23 -14.06 0.47
C MET A 24 20.14 -15.04 1.22
N SER A 25 21.43 -14.79 1.14
CA SER A 25 22.43 -15.53 1.90
C SER A 25 23.50 -14.57 2.41
N SER A 26 24.19 -14.95 3.49
CA SER A 26 25.38 -14.28 4.00
C SER A 26 26.56 -15.22 3.84
N HIS A 27 27.70 -14.71 3.38
CA HIS A 27 28.94 -15.43 3.29
C HIS A 27 30.11 -14.46 3.43
N ASN A 28 31.08 -14.76 4.33
CA ASN A 28 32.23 -13.91 4.65
C ASN A 28 31.79 -12.47 5.02
N ASP A 29 30.83 -12.32 5.91
CA ASP A 29 30.24 -11.04 6.36
C ASP A 29 29.64 -10.19 5.21
N GLU A 30 29.58 -10.73 4.01
CA GLU A 30 28.91 -10.09 2.87
C GLU A 30 27.55 -10.74 2.58
N ARG A 31 26.60 -9.93 2.15
CA ARG A 31 25.34 -10.44 1.58
C ARG A 31 25.63 -10.92 0.15
N ARG A 32 26.02 -12.17 0.05
CA ARG A 32 26.36 -12.82 -1.21
C ARG A 32 25.71 -14.20 -1.27
N ILE A 33 25.23 -14.53 -2.45
CA ILE A 33 24.74 -15.88 -2.76
C ILE A 33 25.84 -16.58 -3.53
N ILE A 34 26.33 -17.69 -3.02
CA ILE A 34 27.28 -18.56 -3.74
C ILE A 34 26.48 -19.48 -4.67
N ASP A 35 27.05 -19.83 -5.81
CA ASP A 35 26.42 -20.71 -6.80
C ASP A 35 24.99 -20.27 -7.15
N VAL A 36 24.86 -19.00 -7.50
CA VAL A 36 23.57 -18.33 -7.74
C VAL A 36 22.71 -19.08 -8.75
N ASP A 37 23.29 -19.48 -9.87
CA ASP A 37 22.55 -20.10 -10.98
C ASP A 37 22.04 -21.50 -10.59
N ALA A 38 22.85 -22.31 -9.88
CA ALA A 38 22.41 -23.61 -9.36
C ALA A 38 21.27 -23.46 -8.31
N LYS A 39 21.38 -22.46 -7.42
CA LYS A 39 20.32 -22.17 -6.45
C LYS A 39 19.06 -21.66 -7.12
N MET A 40 19.18 -20.84 -8.18
CA MET A 40 18.02 -20.40 -8.97
C MET A 40 17.30 -21.56 -9.64
N GLU A 41 18.03 -22.50 -10.25
CA GLU A 41 17.45 -23.68 -10.87
C GLU A 41 16.71 -24.55 -9.84
N LEU A 42 17.34 -24.81 -8.68
CA LEU A 42 16.69 -25.53 -7.61
C LEU A 42 15.42 -24.81 -7.13
N ILE A 43 15.48 -23.52 -6.86
CA ILE A 43 14.31 -22.74 -6.43
C ILE A 43 13.23 -22.78 -7.50
N ARG A 44 13.58 -22.67 -8.78
CA ARG A 44 12.65 -22.74 -9.91
C ARG A 44 11.96 -24.11 -10.00
N SER A 45 12.68 -25.20 -9.73
CA SER A 45 12.11 -26.56 -9.71
C SER A 45 11.12 -26.79 -8.56
N LEU A 46 11.24 -26.05 -7.45
CA LEU A 46 10.37 -26.15 -6.28
C LEU A 46 9.13 -25.26 -6.38
N LEU A 47 9.11 -24.34 -7.34
CA LEU A 47 8.05 -23.36 -7.54
C LEU A 47 7.09 -23.80 -8.65
N PRO A 48 5.86 -23.25 -8.68
CA PRO A 48 4.95 -23.43 -9.81
C PRO A 48 5.52 -22.83 -11.11
N GLU A 49 5.11 -23.37 -12.24
CA GLU A 49 5.56 -22.93 -13.59
C GLU A 49 5.26 -21.44 -13.90
N ASP A 50 4.27 -20.84 -13.22
CA ASP A 50 3.92 -19.44 -13.36
C ASP A 50 4.82 -18.48 -12.56
N ALA A 51 5.77 -19.01 -11.78
CA ALA A 51 6.72 -18.22 -11.02
C ALA A 51 7.89 -17.73 -11.89
N VAL A 52 8.21 -16.45 -11.77
CA VAL A 52 9.41 -15.86 -12.36
C VAL A 52 10.48 -15.77 -11.29
N VAL A 53 11.66 -16.35 -11.59
CA VAL A 53 12.81 -16.35 -10.67
C VAL A 53 13.95 -15.62 -11.35
N THR A 54 14.39 -14.51 -10.72
CA THR A 54 15.45 -13.64 -11.26
C THR A 54 16.51 -13.37 -10.22
N LYS A 55 17.72 -13.01 -10.68
CA LYS A 55 18.79 -12.56 -9.79
C LYS A 55 18.95 -11.05 -9.85
N ARG A 56 19.19 -10.44 -8.69
CA ARG A 56 19.47 -9.00 -8.55
C ARG A 56 20.72 -8.75 -7.74
N TYR A 57 21.31 -7.60 -7.98
CA TYR A 57 22.34 -7.04 -7.14
C TYR A 57 21.91 -5.66 -6.65
N ASP A 58 21.52 -5.58 -5.37
CA ASP A 58 21.24 -4.31 -4.71
C ASP A 58 22.57 -3.73 -4.20
N PHE A 59 23.10 -2.78 -4.95
CA PHE A 59 24.26 -2.01 -4.54
C PHE A 59 23.81 -0.94 -3.55
N SER A 60 24.33 -1.02 -2.33
CA SER A 60 24.13 -0.01 -1.30
C SER A 60 25.51 0.52 -0.90
N SER A 61 25.77 1.78 -1.19
CA SER A 61 27.01 2.42 -0.80
C SER A 61 26.81 3.22 0.49
N GLU A 62 27.65 2.96 1.47
CA GLU A 62 27.76 3.80 2.66
C GLU A 62 28.63 5.06 2.38
N SER A 63 29.36 5.07 1.27
CA SER A 63 30.27 6.16 0.91
C SER A 63 30.31 6.42 -0.60
N LEU A 64 30.13 7.69 -0.96
CA LEU A 64 30.54 8.32 -2.22
C LEU A 64 30.13 7.58 -3.51
N THR A 65 28.85 7.42 -3.72
CA THR A 65 28.30 7.16 -5.04
C THR A 65 27.46 8.35 -5.44
N SER A 66 27.79 8.99 -6.54
CA SER A 66 27.13 10.20 -7.00
C SER A 66 26.90 10.17 -8.50
N PHE A 67 25.78 10.73 -8.91
CA PHE A 67 25.54 11.11 -10.29
C PHE A 67 25.92 12.58 -10.48
N TYR A 68 26.59 12.85 -11.59
CA TYR A 68 26.98 14.19 -12.00
C TYR A 68 26.44 14.50 -13.40
N TYR A 69 25.85 15.66 -13.56
CA TYR A 69 25.37 16.17 -14.83
C TYR A 69 25.42 17.71 -14.82
N GLU A 70 26.07 18.32 -15.82
CA GLU A 70 26.17 19.78 -16.01
C GLU A 70 26.53 20.62 -14.76
N GLY A 71 27.33 20.05 -13.87
CA GLY A 71 27.76 20.71 -12.63
C GLY A 71 26.90 20.40 -11.40
N GLU A 72 25.77 19.74 -11.57
CA GLU A 72 24.93 19.28 -10.47
C GLU A 72 25.35 17.89 -10.00
N GLU A 73 25.24 17.66 -8.69
CA GLU A 73 25.57 16.38 -8.04
C GLU A 73 24.37 15.83 -7.27
N VAL A 74 24.09 14.56 -7.44
CA VAL A 74 23.11 13.82 -6.64
C VAL A 74 23.75 12.59 -6.01
N LEU A 75 23.82 12.58 -4.68
CA LEU A 75 24.26 11.41 -3.92
C LEU A 75 23.27 10.27 -4.11
N GLN A 76 23.78 9.13 -4.59
CA GLN A 76 22.96 7.94 -4.85
C GLN A 76 23.28 6.83 -3.85
N ARG A 77 22.31 6.47 -3.02
CA ARG A 77 22.51 5.45 -1.97
C ARG A 77 22.23 4.04 -2.42
N VAL A 78 21.29 3.85 -3.35
CA VAL A 78 20.85 2.53 -3.78
C VAL A 78 20.75 2.48 -5.30
N ILE A 79 21.58 1.63 -5.91
CA ILE A 79 21.48 1.27 -7.32
C ILE A 79 21.12 -0.22 -7.40
N LYS A 80 20.14 -0.56 -8.20
CA LYS A 80 19.68 -1.93 -8.36
C LYS A 80 20.07 -2.45 -9.73
N GLY A 81 20.93 -3.47 -9.72
CA GLY A 81 21.23 -4.27 -10.91
C GLY A 81 20.15 -5.30 -11.12
N VAL A 82 19.46 -5.22 -12.26
CA VAL A 82 18.29 -6.04 -12.59
C VAL A 82 18.39 -6.59 -14.00
N ASN A 83 17.64 -7.65 -14.30
CA ASN A 83 17.44 -8.13 -15.64
C ASN A 83 16.10 -7.63 -16.18
N PHE A 84 16.10 -6.57 -16.96
CA PHE A 84 14.89 -5.94 -17.47
C PHE A 84 14.07 -6.88 -18.36
N SER A 85 14.72 -7.78 -19.07
CA SER A 85 14.03 -8.72 -19.97
C SER A 85 13.21 -9.78 -19.22
N GLU A 86 13.67 -10.19 -18.04
CA GLU A 86 12.98 -11.18 -17.19
C GLU A 86 11.95 -10.53 -16.25
N GLU A 87 12.14 -9.26 -15.88
CA GLU A 87 11.31 -8.54 -14.92
C GLU A 87 10.31 -7.56 -15.57
N LYS A 88 9.94 -7.80 -16.82
CA LYS A 88 9.01 -6.93 -17.58
C LYS A 88 7.70 -6.66 -16.85
N PHE A 89 7.15 -7.64 -16.16
CA PHE A 89 5.90 -7.47 -15.42
C PHE A 89 6.04 -6.46 -14.29
N LEU A 90 7.13 -6.49 -13.52
CA LEU A 90 7.37 -5.52 -12.45
C LEU A 90 7.54 -4.10 -13.01
N PHE A 91 8.40 -3.94 -14.02
CA PHE A 91 8.67 -2.62 -14.60
C PHE A 91 7.48 -2.05 -15.38
N SER A 92 6.59 -2.89 -15.91
CA SER A 92 5.34 -2.42 -16.55
C SER A 92 4.39 -1.70 -15.59
N LYS A 93 4.56 -1.89 -14.29
CA LYS A 93 3.78 -1.23 -13.22
C LYS A 93 4.30 0.16 -12.87
N LEU A 94 5.55 0.50 -13.24
CA LEU A 94 6.08 1.83 -13.04
C LEU A 94 5.30 2.85 -13.88
N ASN A 95 5.12 4.03 -13.31
CA ASN A 95 4.57 5.18 -14.03
C ASN A 95 5.71 5.97 -14.65
N PHE A 96 5.94 5.81 -15.95
CA PHE A 96 6.94 6.59 -16.67
C PHE A 96 6.39 7.97 -17.01
N LEU A 97 7.19 9.00 -16.74
CA LEU A 97 6.95 10.36 -17.21
C LEU A 97 7.49 10.50 -18.64
N GLU A 98 8.71 9.96 -18.85
CA GLU A 98 9.41 9.98 -20.12
C GLU A 98 10.17 8.65 -20.32
N GLY A 99 10.36 8.25 -21.59
CA GLY A 99 11.10 7.04 -21.93
C GLY A 99 10.40 5.74 -21.57
N ASN A 100 11.18 4.67 -21.43
CA ASN A 100 10.69 3.34 -21.12
C ASN A 100 11.76 2.49 -20.41
N TYR A 101 11.38 1.24 -20.06
CA TYR A 101 12.26 0.25 -19.40
C TYR A 101 12.87 -0.77 -20.37
N ASP A 102 12.82 -0.55 -21.68
CA ASP A 102 13.38 -1.49 -22.66
C ASP A 102 14.90 -1.28 -22.75
N ILE A 103 15.61 -1.87 -21.79
CA ILE A 103 17.06 -1.77 -21.64
C ILE A 103 17.69 -3.11 -22.01
N PRO A 104 18.52 -3.14 -23.07
CA PRO A 104 19.24 -4.34 -23.46
C PRO A 104 20.25 -4.79 -22.41
N LYS A 105 20.49 -6.09 -22.33
CA LYS A 105 21.51 -6.67 -21.45
C LYS A 105 22.91 -6.10 -21.78
N GLY A 106 23.64 -5.70 -20.73
CA GLY A 106 24.99 -5.18 -20.85
C GLY A 106 25.08 -3.73 -21.34
N SER A 107 23.97 -3.05 -21.56
CA SER A 107 23.99 -1.64 -21.96
C SER A 107 24.26 -0.70 -20.78
N ASN A 108 24.78 0.49 -21.08
CA ASN A 108 24.99 1.56 -20.12
C ASN A 108 23.72 2.41 -19.84
N LYS A 109 22.55 1.86 -20.12
CA LYS A 109 21.29 2.57 -19.92
C LYS A 109 20.79 2.45 -18.50
N ILE A 110 20.12 3.51 -18.00
CA ILE A 110 19.65 3.60 -16.63
C ILE A 110 18.22 4.13 -16.56
N LEU A 111 17.47 3.65 -15.58
CA LEU A 111 16.21 4.25 -15.14
C LEU A 111 16.45 5.03 -13.87
N ILE A 112 16.01 6.28 -13.84
CA ILE A 112 16.09 7.16 -12.68
C ILE A 112 14.70 7.62 -12.25
N SER A 113 14.55 7.94 -10.97
CA SER A 113 13.30 8.53 -10.49
C SER A 113 13.21 10.01 -10.82
N GLU A 114 11.96 10.53 -10.93
CA GLU A 114 11.70 11.94 -11.19
C GLU A 114 12.42 12.89 -10.20
N PRO A 115 12.49 12.61 -8.87
CA PRO A 115 13.24 13.46 -7.95
C PRO A 115 14.75 13.54 -8.26
N ILE A 116 15.34 12.46 -8.75
CA ILE A 116 16.76 12.44 -9.17
C ILE A 116 16.93 13.24 -10.45
N ALA A 117 16.10 12.98 -11.47
CA ALA A 117 16.13 13.71 -12.74
C ALA A 117 15.94 15.21 -12.55
N SER A 118 14.94 15.61 -11.75
CA SER A 118 14.65 17.02 -11.44
C SER A 118 15.82 17.72 -10.73
N LYS A 119 16.50 17.00 -9.81
CA LYS A 119 17.64 17.57 -9.08
C LYS A 119 18.91 17.70 -9.95
N LEU A 120 19.10 16.79 -10.90
CA LEU A 120 20.18 16.86 -11.89
C LEU A 120 19.88 17.83 -13.04
N GLY A 121 18.61 18.17 -13.26
CA GLY A 121 18.17 18.90 -14.47
C GLY A 121 18.27 18.06 -15.74
N ALA A 122 18.28 16.72 -15.64
CA ALA A 122 18.53 15.81 -16.74
C ALA A 122 17.22 15.23 -17.30
N SER A 123 17.21 14.95 -18.61
CA SER A 123 16.11 14.39 -19.38
C SER A 123 16.46 13.04 -20.00
N VAL A 124 15.47 12.35 -20.57
CA VAL A 124 15.71 11.08 -21.30
C VAL A 124 16.61 11.33 -22.51
N GLY A 125 17.62 10.48 -22.67
CA GLY A 125 18.65 10.59 -23.71
C GLY A 125 19.92 11.32 -23.27
N ASP A 126 19.89 12.00 -22.13
CA ASP A 126 21.10 12.65 -21.58
C ASP A 126 22.08 11.61 -21.05
N GLU A 127 23.38 11.91 -21.16
CA GLU A 127 24.44 11.11 -20.59
C GLU A 127 24.88 11.70 -19.25
N ILE A 128 24.66 10.94 -18.17
CA ILE A 128 25.09 11.30 -16.82
C ILE A 128 26.32 10.51 -16.41
N THR A 129 27.14 11.07 -15.55
CA THR A 129 28.34 10.42 -15.04
C THR A 129 28.08 9.82 -13.66
N LEU A 130 28.30 8.50 -13.51
CA LEU A 130 28.26 7.81 -12.23
C LEU A 130 29.67 7.68 -11.67
N PHE A 131 29.89 8.24 -10.50
CA PHE A 131 31.07 7.96 -9.66
C PHE A 131 30.69 6.88 -8.66
N LEU A 132 31.46 5.80 -8.62
CA LEU A 132 31.29 4.74 -7.63
C LEU A 132 32.64 4.24 -7.11
N LYS A 133 32.66 3.86 -5.84
CA LYS A 133 33.81 3.19 -5.24
C LYS A 133 33.66 1.69 -5.44
N THR A 134 34.63 1.09 -6.13
CA THR A 134 34.66 -0.36 -6.37
C THR A 134 34.92 -1.14 -5.10
N LYS A 135 34.70 -2.46 -5.12
CA LYS A 135 34.98 -3.36 -3.99
C LYS A 135 36.41 -3.23 -3.46
N VAL A 136 37.37 -3.01 -4.35
CA VAL A 136 38.82 -2.93 -4.02
C VAL A 136 39.20 -1.55 -3.50
N GLY A 137 38.27 -0.60 -3.48
CA GLY A 137 38.46 0.76 -2.97
C GLY A 137 38.84 1.79 -4.01
N TYR A 138 39.02 1.42 -5.28
CA TYR A 138 39.26 2.36 -6.37
C TYR A 138 37.99 3.11 -6.77
N ILE A 139 38.15 4.36 -7.19
CA ILE A 139 37.06 5.12 -7.79
C ILE A 139 36.96 4.71 -9.26
N ASN A 140 35.73 4.31 -9.67
CA ASN A 140 35.38 4.08 -11.06
C ASN A 140 34.37 5.14 -11.51
N THR A 141 34.49 5.54 -12.77
CA THR A 141 33.65 6.53 -13.41
C THR A 141 33.04 5.91 -14.67
N VAL A 142 31.73 5.91 -14.75
CA VAL A 142 31.03 5.36 -15.91
C VAL A 142 30.01 6.34 -16.45
N GLN A 143 29.89 6.40 -17.79
CA GLN A 143 28.87 7.18 -18.47
C GLN A 143 27.62 6.34 -18.64
N LEU A 144 26.47 6.90 -18.30
CA LEU A 144 25.16 6.26 -18.33
C LEU A 144 24.18 7.11 -19.12
N GLU A 145 23.50 6.51 -20.07
CA GLU A 145 22.39 7.14 -20.81
C GLU A 145 21.06 6.95 -20.06
N ILE A 146 20.31 8.01 -19.85
CA ILE A 146 18.99 7.95 -19.24
C ILE A 146 17.98 7.38 -20.25
N SER A 147 17.50 6.15 -20.02
CA SER A 147 16.50 5.49 -20.87
C SER A 147 15.07 5.81 -20.47
N GLY A 148 14.84 6.12 -19.21
CA GLY A 148 13.51 6.48 -18.72
C GLY A 148 13.52 7.12 -17.35
N ILE A 149 12.53 7.98 -17.14
CA ILE A 149 12.29 8.68 -15.88
C ILE A 149 10.93 8.21 -15.35
N PHE A 150 10.92 7.62 -14.16
CA PHE A 150 9.70 7.13 -13.54
C PHE A 150 9.28 8.00 -12.34
N GLN A 151 7.97 8.15 -12.19
CA GLN A 151 7.38 8.91 -11.10
C GLN A 151 7.22 8.04 -9.85
N ASP A 152 8.10 8.18 -8.91
CA ASP A 152 7.99 7.57 -7.58
C ASP A 152 8.70 8.41 -6.51
N SER A 153 7.92 9.22 -5.80
CA SER A 153 8.39 10.00 -4.65
C SER A 153 8.28 9.23 -3.33
N SER A 154 7.96 7.92 -3.37
CA SER A 154 7.93 7.08 -2.17
C SER A 154 9.32 6.81 -1.64
N VAL A 155 9.39 6.34 -0.40
CA VAL A 155 10.63 5.89 0.24
C VAL A 155 11.33 4.79 -0.59
N PHE A 156 10.58 4.06 -1.42
CA PHE A 156 11.10 3.01 -2.28
C PHE A 156 11.72 3.55 -3.57
N GLY A 157 11.10 4.56 -4.20
CA GLY A 157 11.51 5.06 -5.51
C GLY A 157 12.36 6.33 -5.48
N MET A 158 12.15 7.18 -4.48
CA MET A 158 12.71 8.55 -4.46
C MET A 158 14.23 8.63 -4.71
N PHE A 159 14.99 7.64 -4.19
CA PHE A 159 16.45 7.59 -4.33
C PHE A 159 16.92 6.29 -4.99
N THR A 160 16.04 5.63 -5.75
CA THR A 160 16.33 4.35 -6.38
C THR A 160 16.56 4.54 -7.86
N THR A 161 17.60 3.90 -8.36
CA THR A 161 17.90 3.78 -9.78
C THR A 161 18.02 2.32 -10.17
N TYR A 162 17.65 1.99 -11.39
CA TYR A 162 17.77 0.65 -11.94
C TYR A 162 18.65 0.65 -13.17
N MET A 163 19.55 -0.29 -13.24
CA MET A 163 20.42 -0.49 -14.40
C MET A 163 20.63 -1.99 -14.68
N ASP A 164 21.14 -2.32 -15.84
CA ASP A 164 21.42 -3.70 -16.17
C ASP A 164 22.39 -4.34 -15.18
N LEU A 165 22.08 -5.57 -14.74
CA LEU A 165 22.82 -6.30 -13.73
C LEU A 165 24.27 -6.53 -14.17
N SER A 166 24.50 -6.98 -15.41
CA SER A 166 25.84 -7.30 -15.90
C SER A 166 26.71 -6.06 -16.03
N PHE A 167 26.11 -4.94 -16.45
CA PHE A 167 26.79 -3.67 -16.52
C PHE A 167 27.18 -3.14 -15.13
N LEU A 168 26.28 -3.18 -14.15
CA LEU A 168 26.55 -2.76 -12.77
C LEU A 168 27.66 -3.61 -12.14
N LEU A 169 27.62 -4.93 -12.30
CA LEU A 169 28.63 -5.84 -11.76
C LEU A 169 30.01 -5.53 -12.34
N LYS A 170 30.10 -5.30 -13.64
CA LYS A 170 31.33 -4.89 -14.32
C LYS A 170 31.84 -3.54 -13.81
N ALA A 171 30.95 -2.55 -13.68
CA ALA A 171 31.31 -1.21 -13.17
C ALA A 171 31.83 -1.26 -11.73
N TYR A 172 31.29 -2.15 -10.90
CA TYR A 172 31.69 -2.32 -9.50
C TYR A 172 32.89 -3.27 -9.30
N GLY A 173 33.30 -3.98 -10.35
CA GLY A 173 34.41 -4.95 -10.28
C GLY A 173 34.00 -6.28 -9.63
N ARG A 174 32.79 -6.75 -9.88
CA ARG A 174 32.28 -8.05 -9.46
C ARG A 174 32.15 -9.00 -10.66
N PRO A 175 32.28 -10.31 -10.43
CA PRO A 175 32.06 -11.31 -11.49
C PRO A 175 30.58 -11.36 -11.90
N GLU A 176 30.28 -11.84 -13.11
CA GLU A 176 28.92 -11.88 -13.67
C GLU A 176 27.97 -12.85 -12.93
N ASP A 177 28.51 -13.83 -12.23
CA ASP A 177 27.75 -14.77 -11.39
C ASP A 177 27.39 -14.22 -10.01
N TYR A 178 27.78 -12.96 -9.74
CA TYR A 178 27.49 -12.35 -8.44
C TYR A 178 26.07 -11.85 -8.32
N ALA A 179 25.40 -12.24 -7.25
CA ALA A 179 24.12 -11.64 -6.82
C ALA A 179 24.02 -11.66 -5.30
N ASN A 180 23.25 -10.76 -4.74
CA ASN A 180 22.92 -10.75 -3.33
C ASN A 180 21.44 -11.05 -3.04
N ARG A 181 20.65 -11.21 -4.12
CA ARG A 181 19.23 -11.57 -4.05
C ARG A 181 18.83 -12.49 -5.19
N ILE A 182 18.04 -13.52 -4.86
CA ILE A 182 17.21 -14.21 -5.82
C ILE A 182 15.77 -13.82 -5.53
N CYS A 183 15.14 -13.22 -6.52
CA CYS A 183 13.82 -12.64 -6.45
C CYS A 183 12.80 -13.57 -7.09
N MET A 184 11.64 -13.72 -6.45
CA MET A 184 10.57 -14.60 -6.92
C MET A 184 9.28 -13.80 -7.02
N GLU A 185 8.68 -13.83 -8.19
CA GLU A 185 7.48 -13.12 -8.54
C GLU A 185 6.41 -14.07 -9.05
N PHE A 186 5.14 -13.78 -8.77
CA PHE A 186 3.98 -14.58 -9.20
C PHE A 186 2.98 -13.71 -9.98
N PRO A 187 3.22 -13.43 -11.27
CA PRO A 187 2.44 -12.45 -12.05
C PRO A 187 0.95 -12.78 -12.16
N LYS A 188 0.58 -14.05 -12.14
CA LYS A 188 -0.81 -14.52 -12.27
C LYS A 188 -1.57 -14.56 -10.95
N ARG A 189 -0.94 -14.25 -9.82
CA ARG A 189 -1.52 -14.38 -8.49
C ARG A 189 -1.56 -13.02 -7.77
N LYS A 190 -2.57 -12.82 -6.94
CA LYS A 190 -2.60 -11.67 -6.01
C LYS A 190 -1.79 -11.98 -4.74
N GLY A 191 -0.47 -12.09 -4.90
CA GLY A 191 0.46 -12.41 -3.82
C GLY A 191 0.52 -13.90 -3.48
N ILE A 192 1.41 -14.22 -2.56
CA ILE A 192 1.69 -15.60 -2.14
C ILE A 192 1.01 -15.94 -0.80
N SER A 193 0.46 -17.16 -0.68
CA SER A 193 -0.17 -17.60 0.57
C SER A 193 0.87 -17.99 1.62
N LYS A 194 0.55 -17.77 2.91
CA LYS A 194 1.44 -18.18 4.02
C LYS A 194 1.75 -19.68 3.97
N LYS A 195 0.79 -20.52 3.57
CA LYS A 195 0.98 -21.98 3.42
C LYS A 195 2.05 -22.32 2.38
N MET A 196 2.04 -21.63 1.25
CA MET A 196 3.03 -21.85 0.18
C MET A 196 4.43 -21.40 0.62
N ILE A 197 4.54 -20.27 1.33
CA ILE A 197 5.83 -19.79 1.86
C ILE A 197 6.42 -20.82 2.83
N VAL A 198 5.61 -21.32 3.78
CA VAL A 198 6.04 -22.32 4.75
C VAL A 198 6.42 -23.64 4.07
N SER A 199 5.68 -24.07 3.05
CA SER A 199 6.01 -25.27 2.27
C SER A 199 7.33 -25.09 1.52
N LEU A 200 7.56 -23.95 0.89
CA LEU A 200 8.83 -23.66 0.22
C LEU A 200 10.00 -23.60 1.21
N GLN A 201 9.79 -22.95 2.36
CA GLN A 201 10.80 -22.88 3.42
C GLN A 201 11.24 -24.29 3.84
N LYS A 202 10.31 -25.21 4.12
CA LYS A 202 10.62 -26.60 4.48
C LYS A 202 11.39 -27.36 3.40
N LYS A 203 11.02 -27.18 2.14
CA LYS A 203 11.75 -27.81 1.03
C LYS A 203 13.17 -27.26 0.89
N LEU A 204 13.36 -25.96 1.11
CA LEU A 204 14.69 -25.34 1.09
C LEU A 204 15.56 -25.74 2.27
N GLU A 205 14.95 -26.04 3.44
CA GLU A 205 15.65 -26.57 4.64
C GLU A 205 16.27 -27.96 4.40
N GLU A 206 15.76 -28.73 3.43
CA GLU A 206 16.34 -30.03 3.03
C GLU A 206 17.67 -29.86 2.26
N HIS A 207 17.89 -28.68 1.65
CA HIS A 207 19.04 -28.42 0.79
C HIS A 207 20.02 -27.39 1.37
N PHE A 208 19.54 -26.47 2.21
CA PHE A 208 20.32 -25.35 2.72
C PHE A 208 20.10 -25.16 4.23
N LYS A 209 21.11 -24.64 4.90
CA LYS A 209 20.96 -24.13 6.26
C LYS A 209 20.12 -22.87 6.21
N MET A 210 18.83 -22.98 6.57
CA MET A 210 17.89 -21.87 6.48
C MET A 210 17.76 -21.13 7.82
N TYR A 211 17.69 -19.82 7.74
CA TYR A 211 17.23 -18.97 8.84
C TYR A 211 15.72 -19.18 9.05
N PRO A 212 15.19 -19.11 10.28
CA PRO A 212 13.75 -19.16 10.50
C PRO A 212 13.00 -18.15 9.64
N LEU A 213 11.77 -18.48 9.23
CA LEU A 213 10.99 -17.62 8.36
C LEU A 213 10.92 -16.19 8.89
N VAL A 214 11.41 -15.24 8.10
CA VAL A 214 11.50 -13.83 8.49
C VAL A 214 10.10 -13.24 8.46
N GLU A 215 9.58 -12.85 9.62
CA GLU A 215 8.30 -12.13 9.75
C GLU A 215 8.48 -10.60 9.76
N ASP A 216 9.64 -10.11 10.21
CA ASP A 216 10.04 -8.70 10.20
C ASP A 216 11.49 -8.58 9.70
N LYS A 217 11.67 -7.82 8.62
CA LYS A 217 13.00 -7.55 8.06
C LYS A 217 13.95 -6.90 9.07
N ARG A 218 13.45 -6.06 9.98
CA ARG A 218 14.27 -5.38 10.99
C ARG A 218 14.99 -6.38 11.88
N THR A 219 14.25 -7.40 12.39
CA THR A 219 14.84 -8.44 13.21
C THR A 219 15.97 -9.14 12.46
N PHE A 220 15.75 -9.48 11.18
CA PHE A 220 16.75 -10.13 10.35
C PHE A 220 17.97 -9.23 10.07
N TYR A 221 17.76 -7.95 9.77
CA TYR A 221 18.86 -7.04 9.43
C TYR A 221 19.65 -6.56 10.66
N PHE A 222 19.00 -6.45 11.84
CA PHE A 222 19.66 -6.01 13.08
C PHE A 222 20.33 -7.14 13.86
N SER A 223 19.77 -8.34 13.88
CA SER A 223 20.37 -9.48 14.57
C SER A 223 21.51 -10.14 13.79
N GLY A 224 21.73 -9.71 12.55
CA GLY A 224 22.68 -10.32 11.63
C GLY A 224 22.18 -11.65 11.07
N CYS A 225 22.50 -11.94 9.82
CA CYS A 225 22.33 -13.29 9.27
C CYS A 225 23.54 -14.12 9.70
N PRO A 226 23.35 -15.27 10.37
CA PRO A 226 24.46 -16.15 10.67
C PRO A 226 25.22 -16.52 9.39
N GLU A 227 26.51 -16.67 9.49
CA GLU A 227 27.38 -17.03 8.37
C GLU A 227 26.90 -18.33 7.69
N ASP A 228 27.01 -18.38 6.37
CA ASP A 228 26.58 -19.50 5.54
C ASP A 228 25.11 -19.93 5.74
N THR A 229 24.26 -18.99 6.12
CA THR A 229 22.84 -19.23 6.31
C THR A 229 22.05 -18.54 5.21
N CYS A 230 21.04 -19.21 4.70
CA CYS A 230 20.10 -18.68 3.71
C CYS A 230 18.82 -18.23 4.40
N ALA A 231 18.20 -17.18 3.90
CA ALA A 231 16.95 -16.65 4.44
C ALA A 231 15.93 -16.41 3.33
N LEU A 232 14.67 -16.76 3.62
CA LEU A 232 13.54 -16.48 2.76
C LEU A 232 12.76 -15.30 3.35
N ILE A 233 12.69 -14.19 2.62
CA ILE A 233 12.09 -12.94 3.09
C ILE A 233 10.84 -12.64 2.26
N PRO A 234 9.64 -12.83 2.82
CA PRO A 234 8.41 -12.45 2.14
C PRO A 234 8.27 -10.93 1.99
N LEU A 235 7.60 -10.48 0.95
CA LEU A 235 7.27 -9.06 0.75
C LEU A 235 6.57 -8.46 2.00
N LYS A 236 5.73 -9.24 2.67
CA LYS A 236 5.05 -8.81 3.91
C LYS A 236 6.02 -8.48 5.04
N ALA A 237 7.16 -9.18 5.15
CA ALA A 237 8.20 -8.89 6.13
C ALA A 237 8.91 -7.56 5.79
N ASN A 238 9.11 -7.29 4.51
CA ASN A 238 9.66 -6.02 4.02
C ASN A 238 8.70 -4.84 4.21
N LEU A 239 7.39 -5.11 4.26
CA LEU A 239 6.32 -4.11 4.40
C LEU A 239 5.91 -3.87 5.85
N ASN A 240 6.66 -4.33 6.84
CA ASN A 240 6.25 -4.14 8.23
C ASN A 240 6.13 -2.65 8.62
N ASP A 241 6.98 -1.79 8.07
CA ASP A 241 6.89 -0.33 8.23
C ASP A 241 5.60 0.22 7.64
N VAL A 242 5.21 -0.30 6.47
CA VAL A 242 3.94 0.05 5.81
C VAL A 242 2.75 -0.43 6.64
N LYS A 243 2.86 -1.59 7.27
CA LYS A 243 1.83 -2.13 8.18
C LYS A 243 1.64 -1.22 9.40
N ILE A 244 2.72 -0.71 9.98
CA ILE A 244 2.65 0.26 11.09
C ILE A 244 1.94 1.53 10.63
N LEU A 245 2.32 2.07 9.48
CA LEU A 245 1.65 3.24 8.89
C LEU A 245 0.16 2.97 8.62
N LYS A 246 -0.16 1.80 8.05
CA LYS A 246 -1.54 1.35 7.84
C LYS A 246 -2.34 1.34 9.15
N ASN A 247 -1.79 0.73 10.19
CA ASN A 247 -2.47 0.66 11.47
C ASN A 247 -2.70 2.05 12.06
N ALA A 248 -1.72 2.94 11.98
CA ALA A 248 -1.86 4.33 12.42
C ALA A 248 -2.96 5.06 11.63
N MET A 249 -2.98 4.95 10.31
CA MET A 249 -4.05 5.53 9.48
C MET A 249 -5.42 4.93 9.81
N THR A 250 -5.50 3.63 10.07
CA THR A 250 -6.75 2.97 10.44
C THR A 250 -7.29 3.51 11.77
N VAL A 251 -6.41 3.74 12.76
CA VAL A 251 -6.79 4.36 14.05
C VAL A 251 -7.30 5.78 13.85
N VAL A 252 -6.60 6.60 13.08
CA VAL A 252 -7.04 7.98 12.78
C VAL A 252 -8.41 7.98 12.09
N ILE A 253 -8.62 7.14 11.09
CA ILE A 253 -9.90 7.01 10.39
C ILE A 253 -11.01 6.53 11.34
N ALA A 254 -10.71 5.57 12.23
CA ALA A 254 -11.67 5.09 13.22
C ALA A 254 -12.09 6.22 14.19
N ILE A 255 -11.16 7.06 14.61
CA ILE A 255 -11.44 8.24 15.46
C ILE A 255 -12.35 9.21 14.69
N ILE A 256 -12.04 9.54 13.45
CA ILE A 256 -12.87 10.44 12.62
C ILE A 256 -14.28 9.88 12.47
N ILE A 257 -14.43 8.57 12.16
CA ILE A 257 -15.74 7.92 12.06
C ILE A 257 -16.49 7.98 13.38
N ALA A 258 -15.83 7.77 14.52
CA ALA A 258 -16.44 7.86 15.83
C ALA A 258 -16.98 9.28 16.11
N PHE A 259 -16.22 10.31 15.80
CA PHE A 259 -16.68 11.70 15.90
C PHE A 259 -17.87 12.01 14.99
N LEU A 260 -17.82 11.54 13.73
CA LEU A 260 -18.94 11.71 12.80
C LEU A 260 -20.21 11.03 13.31
N ILE A 261 -20.12 9.81 13.84
CA ILE A 261 -21.25 9.10 14.45
C ILE A 261 -21.79 9.91 15.65
N LEU A 262 -20.95 10.44 16.49
CA LEU A 262 -21.34 11.25 17.64
C LEU A 262 -22.12 12.50 17.19
N ILE A 263 -21.64 13.22 16.18
CA ILE A 263 -22.31 14.39 15.61
C ILE A 263 -23.70 14.00 15.03
N ILE A 264 -23.76 12.90 14.28
CA ILE A 264 -25.00 12.39 13.70
C ILE A 264 -26.01 12.04 14.81
N VAL A 265 -25.57 11.33 15.85
CA VAL A 265 -26.41 10.92 16.99
C VAL A 265 -26.96 12.13 17.72
N ALA A 266 -26.11 13.13 18.01
CA ALA A 266 -26.53 14.37 18.67
C ALA A 266 -27.52 15.16 17.81
N GLY A 267 -27.26 15.31 16.51
CA GLY A 267 -28.14 16.00 15.56
C GLY A 267 -29.50 15.31 15.40
N ILE A 268 -29.49 14.02 15.14
CA ILE A 268 -30.73 13.23 14.99
C ILE A 268 -31.51 13.20 16.30
N GLY A 269 -30.86 12.97 17.45
CA GLY A 269 -31.52 12.95 18.75
C GLY A 269 -32.22 14.28 19.06
N SER A 270 -31.59 15.40 18.74
CA SER A 270 -32.18 16.73 18.90
C SER A 270 -33.36 16.96 17.94
N THR A 271 -33.17 16.64 16.67
CA THR A 271 -34.22 16.79 15.62
C THR A 271 -35.44 15.95 15.92
N TYR A 272 -35.25 14.68 16.28
CA TYR A 272 -36.38 13.80 16.62
C TYR A 272 -37.14 14.24 17.88
N ARG A 273 -36.45 14.82 18.86
CA ARG A 273 -37.13 15.39 20.02
C ARG A 273 -38.06 16.52 19.60
N VAL A 274 -37.64 17.40 18.71
CA VAL A 274 -38.48 18.50 18.19
C VAL A 274 -39.64 17.95 17.35
N ILE A 275 -39.38 16.97 16.47
CA ILE A 275 -40.42 16.34 15.63
C ILE A 275 -41.51 15.68 16.51
N VAL A 276 -41.12 14.90 17.51
CA VAL A 276 -42.06 14.21 18.39
C VAL A 276 -42.87 15.22 19.23
N MET A 277 -42.22 16.31 19.68
CA MET A 277 -42.94 17.39 20.40
C MET A 277 -43.99 18.07 19.50
N LYS A 278 -43.68 18.32 18.22
CA LYS A 278 -44.66 18.88 17.26
C LYS A 278 -45.82 17.92 16.97
N ARG A 279 -45.61 16.59 17.04
CA ARG A 279 -46.60 15.57 16.82
C ARG A 279 -47.29 15.09 18.13
N ILE A 280 -47.06 15.81 19.25
CA ILE A 280 -47.56 15.35 20.56
C ILE A 280 -49.10 15.22 20.59
N ASN A 281 -49.82 16.11 19.89
CA ASN A 281 -51.28 16.04 19.75
C ASN A 281 -51.73 14.82 18.98
N GLU A 282 -51.07 14.46 17.87
CA GLU A 282 -51.37 13.24 17.11
C GLU A 282 -51.14 11.99 17.96
N ILE A 283 -50.03 11.97 18.72
CA ILE A 283 -49.71 10.89 19.66
C ILE A 283 -50.79 10.79 20.75
N GLY A 284 -51.29 11.94 21.25
CA GLY A 284 -52.40 12.01 22.22
C GLY A 284 -53.72 11.43 21.67
N ILE A 285 -54.03 11.73 20.39
CA ILE A 285 -55.21 11.18 19.70
C ILE A 285 -55.10 9.65 19.55
N TYR A 286 -53.94 9.16 19.13
CA TYR A 286 -53.71 7.70 19.01
C TYR A 286 -53.85 6.99 20.35
N MET A 287 -53.36 7.59 21.45
CA MET A 287 -53.56 7.06 22.79
C MET A 287 -55.04 7.10 23.23
N ALA A 288 -55.80 8.16 22.89
CA ALA A 288 -57.22 8.29 23.20
C ALA A 288 -58.12 7.25 22.48
N ILE A 289 -57.72 6.85 21.26
CA ILE A 289 -58.37 5.77 20.48
C ILE A 289 -57.98 4.37 21.01
N GLY A 290 -57.08 4.28 22.01
CA GLY A 290 -56.69 3.02 22.65
C GLY A 290 -55.42 2.37 22.05
N MET A 291 -54.67 3.06 21.23
CA MET A 291 -53.42 2.54 20.69
C MET A 291 -52.38 2.35 21.80
N LYS A 292 -51.73 1.21 21.87
CA LYS A 292 -50.72 0.90 22.88
C LYS A 292 -49.47 1.74 22.63
N LYS A 293 -48.86 2.26 23.72
CA LYS A 293 -47.60 3.05 23.64
C LYS A 293 -46.50 2.39 22.83
N ASN A 294 -46.35 1.07 22.93
CA ASN A 294 -45.37 0.34 22.15
C ASN A 294 -45.65 0.35 20.64
N ALA A 295 -46.90 0.34 20.23
CA ALA A 295 -47.29 0.41 18.83
C ALA A 295 -46.99 1.78 18.23
N ILE A 296 -47.27 2.87 18.97
CA ILE A 296 -46.88 4.23 18.57
C ILE A 296 -45.38 4.36 18.43
N MET A 297 -44.63 3.83 19.41
CA MET A 297 -43.16 3.85 19.38
C MET A 297 -42.60 3.05 18.21
N GLN A 298 -43.15 1.87 17.91
CA GLN A 298 -42.76 1.08 16.75
C GLN A 298 -43.02 1.81 15.43
N SER A 299 -44.16 2.49 15.28
CA SER A 299 -44.49 3.28 14.09
C SER A 299 -43.44 4.37 13.84
N ILE A 300 -43.04 5.12 14.88
CA ILE A 300 -42.01 6.16 14.77
C ILE A 300 -40.64 5.58 14.46
N LEU A 301 -40.31 4.42 15.04
CA LEU A 301 -39.04 3.75 14.75
C LEU A 301 -38.98 3.22 13.31
N PHE A 302 -40.10 2.68 12.77
CA PHE A 302 -40.13 2.26 11.37
C PHE A 302 -40.05 3.43 10.40
N GLU A 303 -40.71 4.57 10.69
CA GLU A 303 -40.57 5.82 9.92
C GLU A 303 -39.09 6.27 9.90
N THR A 304 -38.46 6.26 11.08
CA THR A 304 -37.02 6.61 11.21
C THR A 304 -36.13 5.66 10.43
N LEU A 305 -36.38 4.35 10.55
CA LEU A 305 -35.59 3.34 9.84
C LEU A 305 -35.67 3.54 8.32
N PHE A 306 -36.89 3.78 7.80
CA PHE A 306 -37.08 4.04 6.37
C PHE A 306 -36.29 5.28 5.88
N LEU A 307 -36.42 6.39 6.62
CA LEU A 307 -35.66 7.62 6.30
C LEU A 307 -34.16 7.40 6.37
N LEU A 308 -33.70 6.64 7.34
CA LEU A 308 -32.28 6.37 7.55
C LEU A 308 -31.70 5.48 6.43
N VAL A 309 -32.42 4.42 6.07
CA VAL A 309 -32.02 3.52 4.97
C VAL A 309 -32.01 4.28 3.63
N SER A 310 -33.04 5.08 3.36
CA SER A 310 -33.09 5.89 2.13
C SER A 310 -31.96 6.92 2.06
N GLY A 311 -31.65 7.59 3.18
CA GLY A 311 -30.52 8.52 3.28
C GLY A 311 -29.17 7.83 3.11
N CYS A 312 -28.97 6.65 3.70
CA CYS A 312 -27.76 5.84 3.52
C CYS A 312 -27.61 5.41 2.05
N PHE A 313 -28.68 5.02 1.38
CA PHE A 313 -28.66 4.62 -0.02
C PHE A 313 -28.29 5.80 -0.94
N ALA A 314 -28.90 6.97 -0.73
CA ALA A 314 -28.58 8.19 -1.48
C ALA A 314 -27.12 8.62 -1.24
N GLY A 315 -26.65 8.58 0.01
CA GLY A 315 -25.26 8.86 0.36
C GLY A 315 -24.27 7.88 -0.27
N PHE A 316 -24.64 6.61 -0.37
CA PHE A 316 -23.82 5.59 -1.03
C PHE A 316 -23.67 5.87 -2.54
N ILE A 317 -24.76 6.19 -3.24
CA ILE A 317 -24.73 6.56 -4.65
C ILE A 317 -23.84 7.79 -4.86
N LEU A 318 -24.02 8.84 -4.06
CA LEU A 318 -23.21 10.04 -4.13
C LEU A 318 -21.72 9.75 -3.91
N SER A 319 -21.41 8.89 -2.94
CA SER A 319 -20.04 8.43 -2.68
C SER A 319 -19.41 7.71 -3.87
N LEU A 320 -20.18 6.84 -4.57
CA LEU A 320 -19.69 6.17 -5.78
C LEU A 320 -19.37 7.17 -6.91
N ILE A 321 -20.23 8.16 -7.09
CA ILE A 321 -20.01 9.22 -8.11
C ILE A 321 -18.73 9.99 -7.77
N LEU A 322 -18.57 10.43 -6.52
CA LEU A 322 -17.39 11.17 -6.08
C LEU A 322 -16.10 10.34 -6.17
N CYS A 323 -16.16 9.06 -5.81
CA CYS A 323 -15.03 8.13 -5.94
C CYS A 323 -14.67 7.91 -7.42
N GLY A 324 -15.65 7.78 -8.31
CA GLY A 324 -15.44 7.67 -9.74
C GLY A 324 -14.80 8.93 -10.33
N ALA A 325 -15.30 10.10 -9.96
CA ALA A 325 -14.70 11.37 -10.35
C ALA A 325 -13.25 11.51 -9.87
N ALA A 326 -13.00 11.20 -8.59
CA ALA A 326 -11.65 11.25 -8.01
C ALA A 326 -10.68 10.26 -8.68
N SER A 327 -11.13 9.08 -9.08
CA SER A 327 -10.30 8.09 -9.78
C SER A 327 -9.96 8.48 -11.23
N SER A 328 -10.69 9.40 -11.80
CA SER A 328 -10.45 9.92 -13.17
C SER A 328 -9.46 11.07 -13.21
N ILE A 329 -9.16 11.67 -12.07
CA ILE A 329 -8.23 12.82 -11.97
C ILE A 329 -6.81 12.29 -11.79
N LYS A 330 -5.87 12.76 -12.63
CA LYS A 330 -4.45 12.48 -12.49
C LYS A 330 -3.82 13.49 -11.52
N PHE A 331 -3.39 13.00 -10.35
CA PHE A 331 -2.79 13.84 -9.31
C PHE A 331 -1.27 13.97 -9.49
N THR A 332 -0.84 14.71 -10.50
CA THR A 332 0.60 14.95 -10.77
C THR A 332 1.14 16.19 -10.08
N PHE A 333 0.25 17.09 -9.63
CA PHE A 333 0.61 18.42 -9.09
C PHE A 333 1.07 18.40 -7.61
N ILE A 334 0.96 17.27 -6.92
CA ILE A 334 1.45 17.10 -5.54
C ILE A 334 2.44 15.92 -5.50
N PRO A 335 3.77 16.16 -5.62
CA PRO A 335 4.77 15.09 -5.64
C PRO A 335 4.70 14.16 -4.44
N ALA A 336 4.51 14.69 -3.23
CA ALA A 336 4.39 13.91 -2.00
C ALA A 336 3.20 12.93 -2.01
N PHE A 337 2.15 13.22 -2.79
CA PHE A 337 0.96 12.37 -2.88
C PHE A 337 1.17 11.15 -3.80
N SER A 338 2.19 11.17 -4.65
CA SER A 338 2.55 10.07 -5.55
C SER A 338 2.83 8.76 -4.81
N ILE A 339 3.20 8.83 -3.53
CA ILE A 339 3.37 7.65 -2.63
C ILE A 339 2.12 6.74 -2.66
N PHE A 340 0.94 7.34 -2.74
CA PHE A 340 -0.35 6.68 -2.59
C PHE A 340 -1.07 6.44 -3.93
N LEU A 341 -0.45 6.82 -5.04
CA LEU A 341 -1.05 6.74 -6.37
C LEU A 341 -0.47 5.59 -7.18
N THR A 342 -1.31 4.90 -7.91
CA THR A 342 -0.91 3.93 -8.93
C THR A 342 -0.98 4.61 -10.30
N LYS A 343 0.16 4.75 -10.97
CA LYS A 343 0.27 5.45 -12.26
C LYS A 343 -0.32 6.87 -12.26
N GLY A 344 -0.24 7.57 -11.12
CA GLY A 344 -0.76 8.93 -10.95
C GLY A 344 -2.26 9.00 -10.66
N TYR A 345 -2.97 7.87 -10.61
CA TYR A 345 -4.40 7.80 -10.30
C TYR A 345 -4.66 7.22 -8.91
N LEU A 346 -5.72 7.70 -8.29
CA LEU A 346 -6.18 7.20 -7.01
C LEU A 346 -7.17 6.05 -7.24
N HIS A 347 -6.84 4.83 -6.78
CA HIS A 347 -7.71 3.67 -6.91
C HIS A 347 -8.50 3.43 -5.61
N PRO A 348 -9.81 3.79 -5.56
CA PRO A 348 -10.65 3.47 -4.42
C PRO A 348 -10.99 1.98 -4.42
N VAL A 349 -10.54 1.26 -3.39
CA VAL A 349 -10.93 -0.14 -3.18
C VAL A 349 -12.11 -0.18 -2.21
N LEU A 350 -13.23 -0.75 -2.65
CA LEU A 350 -14.42 -0.96 -1.83
C LEU A 350 -14.23 -2.21 -0.95
N ASN A 351 -14.20 -1.99 0.35
CA ASN A 351 -14.29 -3.08 1.32
C ASN A 351 -15.75 -3.24 1.75
N SER A 352 -16.46 -4.17 1.14
CA SER A 352 -17.89 -4.42 1.40
C SER A 352 -18.17 -4.75 2.87
N LEU A 353 -17.31 -5.54 3.52
CA LEU A 353 -17.49 -5.90 4.93
C LEU A 353 -17.43 -4.67 5.85
N ALA A 354 -16.45 -3.80 5.63
CA ALA A 354 -16.30 -2.56 6.41
C ALA A 354 -17.48 -1.60 6.16
N LEU A 355 -17.93 -1.49 4.90
CA LEU A 355 -19.08 -0.67 4.53
C LEU A 355 -20.33 -1.12 5.25
N PHE A 356 -20.69 -2.41 5.19
CA PHE A 356 -21.84 -2.96 5.89
C PHE A 356 -21.71 -2.79 7.41
N GLY A 357 -20.52 -2.98 7.98
CA GLY A 357 -20.27 -2.76 9.40
C GLY A 357 -20.55 -1.32 9.84
N ILE A 358 -20.09 -0.34 9.08
CA ILE A 358 -20.31 1.09 9.37
C ILE A 358 -21.80 1.44 9.23
N LEU A 359 -22.46 1.02 8.15
CA LEU A 359 -23.90 1.26 7.95
C LEU A 359 -24.73 0.64 9.07
N PHE A 360 -24.44 -0.60 9.44
CA PHE A 360 -25.12 -1.28 10.55
C PHE A 360 -24.94 -0.52 11.87
N THR A 361 -23.72 -0.08 12.16
CA THR A 361 -23.44 0.70 13.38
C THR A 361 -24.22 2.01 13.41
N ILE A 362 -24.26 2.75 12.30
CA ILE A 362 -25.02 4.01 12.20
C ILE A 362 -26.49 3.73 12.43
N ILE A 363 -27.09 2.72 11.78
CA ILE A 363 -28.50 2.37 11.92
C ILE A 363 -28.82 2.01 13.38
N VAL A 364 -28.06 1.12 14.00
CA VAL A 364 -28.32 0.67 15.37
C VAL A 364 -28.20 1.82 16.37
N VAL A 365 -27.13 2.58 16.31
CA VAL A 365 -26.90 3.70 17.26
C VAL A 365 -27.95 4.77 17.09
N THR A 366 -28.36 5.08 15.85
CA THR A 366 -29.42 6.07 15.60
C THR A 366 -30.77 5.57 16.10
N LEU A 367 -31.17 4.32 15.84
CA LEU A 367 -32.42 3.76 16.34
C LEU A 367 -32.49 3.73 17.87
N ILE A 368 -31.36 3.41 18.54
CA ILE A 368 -31.28 3.47 20.00
C ILE A 368 -31.48 4.92 20.48
N THR A 369 -30.87 5.89 19.85
CA THR A 369 -31.00 7.32 20.22
C THR A 369 -32.41 7.81 20.04
N VAL A 370 -33.09 7.46 18.92
CA VAL A 370 -34.47 7.81 18.65
C VAL A 370 -35.39 7.11 19.66
N PHE A 371 -35.17 5.81 19.93
CA PHE A 371 -35.94 5.06 20.92
C PHE A 371 -35.94 5.75 22.28
N TYR A 372 -34.76 6.15 22.80
CA TYR A 372 -34.68 6.86 24.07
C TYR A 372 -35.37 8.24 24.04
N SER A 373 -35.24 8.97 22.92
CA SER A 373 -35.85 10.29 22.74
C SER A 373 -37.38 10.18 22.72
N VAL A 374 -37.91 9.23 21.94
CA VAL A 374 -39.38 9.00 21.80
C VAL A 374 -39.98 8.45 23.09
N ARG A 375 -39.31 7.49 23.75
CA ARG A 375 -39.77 6.91 25.01
C ARG A 375 -40.03 7.97 26.09
N LYS A 376 -39.17 9.01 26.14
CA LYS A 376 -39.32 10.11 27.10
C LYS A 376 -40.56 10.96 26.80
N CYS A 377 -40.91 11.14 25.53
CA CYS A 377 -42.09 11.92 25.09
C CYS A 377 -43.41 11.15 25.18
N VAL A 378 -43.45 9.86 24.83
CA VAL A 378 -44.65 9.01 24.85
C VAL A 378 -45.10 8.66 26.29
N ASN A 379 -44.23 8.88 27.30
CA ASN A 379 -44.59 8.68 28.70
C ASN A 379 -45.33 9.89 29.34
N ILE A 380 -45.58 10.95 28.57
CA ILE A 380 -46.39 12.10 29.03
C ILE A 380 -47.87 11.69 29.07
N MET A 381 -48.61 12.15 30.09
CA MET A 381 -50.04 11.80 30.21
C MET A 381 -50.84 12.43 29.05
N PRO A 382 -51.84 11.69 28.48
CA PRO A 382 -52.66 12.17 27.35
C PRO A 382 -53.33 13.52 27.57
N CYS A 383 -53.81 13.79 28.79
CA CYS A 383 -54.41 15.08 29.14
C CYS A 383 -53.45 16.25 29.01
N LYS A 384 -52.15 16.11 29.39
CA LYS A 384 -51.15 17.13 29.19
C LYS A 384 -50.69 17.33 27.73
N ALA A 385 -50.84 16.28 26.93
CA ALA A 385 -50.52 16.32 25.52
C ALA A 385 -51.56 17.12 24.69
N ILE A 386 -52.82 17.12 25.11
CA ILE A 386 -53.88 17.83 24.42
C ILE A 386 -54.02 19.29 24.91
N SER A 387 -53.70 19.55 26.17
CA SER A 387 -53.78 20.89 26.75
C SER A 387 -52.57 21.78 26.61
N SER A 388 -51.51 21.31 25.90
CA SER A 388 -50.25 22.08 25.70
C SER A 388 -50.31 23.10 24.55
N ASN A 389 -51.49 23.48 24.09
CA ASN A 389 -51.71 24.52 23.08
C ASN A 389 -52.25 25.86 23.66
N GLU A 390 -52.05 26.10 24.96
CA GLU A 390 -52.20 27.42 25.55
C GLU A 390 -50.87 28.03 26.00
#